data_d6b0d074831513d989f01887945b2372
#
_entry.id   d6b0d074831513d989f01887945b2372
#
_cell.length_a   1.000
_cell.length_b   1.000
_cell.length_c   1.000
_cell.angle_alpha   90.00
_cell.angle_beta   90.00
_cell.angle_gamma   90.00
#
_symmetry.space_group_name_H-M   'P 1'
#
loop_
_entity.id
_entity.type
_entity.pdbx_description
1 polymer ?
#
loop_
_entity_poly.entity_id
_entity_poly.type
_entity_poly.pdbx_seq_one_letter_code
_entity_poly.pdbx_strand_id
1 'polypeptide(L)'
;VNNGNCDFSPMKQILKEDIRQVITELQNNLEAMDNENYCLLGNFEKIKENFVYIDMKAATFYLNCYLSPFTDKYPELSICVQNMSNLRHGGLIVIQREDSLESLIQPGISIGAELTHSLLESIFFPGNPLHDGAVLVTLNHIDSAANVLPLSDRSSGGKKLGTRHRAALGLTERSDALVLVVSEETGRVSFALNGNLYPITNHGSL
;
A
#
# COMPACT_ATOMS: atom_id res chain seq x y z
N VAL A 1 18.97 -2.78 -3.59
CA VAL A 1 17.64 -3.32 -3.88
C VAL A 1 17.81 -4.27 -5.04
N ASN A 2 17.87 -5.59 -4.76
CA ASN A 2 17.88 -6.62 -5.81
C ASN A 2 16.48 -6.57 -6.48
N ASN A 3 16.44 -6.03 -7.68
CA ASN A 3 15.26 -6.09 -8.54
C ASN A 3 15.12 -7.55 -9.00
N GLY A 4 14.35 -8.34 -8.29
CA GLY A 4 13.82 -9.59 -8.85
C GLY A 4 13.16 -9.28 -10.20
N ASN A 5 13.11 -10.27 -11.06
CA ASN A 5 12.84 -10.31 -12.50
C ASN A 5 11.52 -9.62 -12.95
N CYS A 6 11.25 -8.37 -12.49
CA CYS A 6 10.10 -7.58 -12.91
C CYS A 6 10.36 -6.94 -14.28
N ASP A 7 9.57 -7.30 -15.28
CA ASP A 7 9.58 -6.57 -16.55
C ASP A 7 8.91 -5.20 -16.40
N PHE A 8 9.73 -4.18 -16.22
CA PHE A 8 9.29 -2.78 -16.10
C PHE A 8 8.86 -2.13 -17.40
N SER A 9 9.05 -2.81 -18.55
CA SER A 9 8.93 -2.16 -19.85
C SER A 9 7.53 -1.61 -20.16
N PRO A 10 6.41 -2.34 -19.93
CA PRO A 10 5.08 -1.83 -20.21
C PRO A 10 4.71 -0.65 -19.30
N MET A 11 5.00 -0.77 -18.01
CA MET A 11 4.66 0.26 -17.02
C MET A 11 5.51 1.53 -17.23
N LYS A 12 6.80 1.38 -17.57
CA LYS A 12 7.65 2.54 -17.90
C LYS A 12 7.08 3.37 -19.05
N GLN A 13 6.49 2.71 -20.04
CA GLN A 13 5.90 3.42 -21.18
C GLN A 13 4.68 4.24 -20.72
N ILE A 14 3.77 3.63 -19.96
CA ILE A 14 2.59 4.29 -19.41
C ILE A 14 2.99 5.49 -18.52
N LEU A 15 3.91 5.26 -17.57
CA LEU A 15 4.37 6.34 -16.69
C LEU A 15 5.06 7.47 -17.44
N LYS A 16 5.79 7.17 -18.51
CA LYS A 16 6.38 8.21 -19.37
C LYS A 16 5.34 9.07 -20.08
N GLU A 17 4.23 8.47 -20.51
CA GLU A 17 3.14 9.20 -21.15
C GLU A 17 2.41 10.08 -20.15
N ASP A 18 2.07 9.54 -18.99
CA ASP A 18 1.44 10.29 -17.89
C ASP A 18 2.33 11.48 -17.45
N ILE A 19 3.64 11.27 -17.28
CA ILE A 19 4.60 12.33 -16.93
C ILE A 19 4.68 13.40 -18.02
N ARG A 20 4.71 13.01 -19.31
CA ARG A 20 4.71 13.96 -20.43
C ARG A 20 3.47 14.83 -20.43
N GLN A 21 2.31 14.27 -20.10
CA GLN A 21 1.08 15.03 -19.97
C GLN A 21 1.20 16.12 -18.91
N VAL A 22 1.71 15.78 -17.72
CA VAL A 22 1.94 16.76 -16.63
C VAL A 22 2.93 17.84 -17.06
N ILE A 23 4.01 17.48 -17.76
CA ILE A 23 4.97 18.44 -18.31
C ILE A 23 4.29 19.42 -19.26
N THR A 24 3.43 18.91 -20.18
CA THR A 24 2.70 19.74 -21.12
C THR A 24 1.72 20.68 -20.40
N GLU A 25 1.02 20.20 -19.39
CA GLU A 25 0.11 21.04 -18.58
C GLU A 25 0.87 22.14 -17.83
N LEU A 26 2.05 21.84 -17.29
CA LEU A 26 2.93 22.83 -16.65
C LEU A 26 3.47 23.88 -17.65
N GLN A 27 3.87 23.45 -18.86
CA GLN A 27 4.32 24.34 -19.93
C GLN A 27 3.21 25.28 -20.37
N ASN A 28 1.98 24.77 -20.59
CA ASN A 28 0.82 25.59 -20.94
C ASN A 28 0.51 26.62 -19.84
N ASN A 29 0.63 26.24 -18.56
CA ASN A 29 0.45 27.19 -17.45
C ASN A 29 1.54 28.26 -17.42
N LEU A 30 2.79 27.91 -17.73
CA LEU A 30 3.89 28.86 -17.81
C LEU A 30 3.66 29.90 -18.91
N GLU A 31 3.23 29.45 -20.11
CA GLU A 31 2.91 30.33 -21.24
C GLU A 31 1.69 31.23 -20.94
N ALA A 32 0.72 30.72 -20.18
CA ALA A 32 -0.48 31.47 -19.81
C ALA A 32 -0.26 32.50 -18.69
N MET A 33 0.88 32.49 -18.01
CA MET A 33 1.19 33.45 -16.93
C MET A 33 1.25 34.91 -17.39
N ASP A 34 1.53 35.13 -18.67
CA ASP A 34 1.54 36.49 -19.26
C ASP A 34 0.12 37.05 -19.50
N ASN A 35 -0.92 36.23 -19.28
CA ASN A 35 -2.32 36.63 -19.43
C ASN A 35 -2.95 36.92 -18.06
N GLU A 36 -3.18 38.19 -17.74
CA GLU A 36 -3.72 38.63 -16.45
C GLU A 36 -5.12 38.07 -16.10
N ASN A 37 -5.87 37.58 -17.08
CA ASN A 37 -7.21 37.00 -16.88
C ASN A 37 -7.17 35.46 -16.66
N TYR A 38 -5.99 34.84 -16.60
CA TYR A 38 -5.86 33.40 -16.48
C TYR A 38 -5.78 32.95 -15.01
N CYS A 39 -6.73 32.11 -14.60
CA CYS A 39 -6.75 31.58 -13.24
C CYS A 39 -5.92 30.29 -13.16
N LEU A 40 -4.74 30.37 -12.57
CA LEU A 40 -3.82 29.23 -12.41
C LEU A 40 -4.26 28.22 -11.34
N LEU A 41 -5.06 28.64 -10.34
CA LEU A 41 -5.36 27.80 -9.17
C LEU A 41 -6.03 26.48 -9.54
N GLY A 42 -7.04 26.51 -10.40
CA GLY A 42 -7.74 25.28 -10.83
C GLY A 42 -6.85 24.34 -11.63
N ASN A 43 -5.92 24.89 -12.42
CA ASN A 43 -4.97 24.09 -13.19
C ASN A 43 -3.92 23.43 -12.30
N PHE A 44 -3.42 24.14 -11.30
CA PHE A 44 -2.49 23.54 -10.33
C PHE A 44 -3.14 22.44 -9.51
N GLU A 45 -4.41 22.57 -9.16
CA GLU A 45 -5.15 21.52 -8.46
C GLU A 45 -5.27 20.26 -9.33
N LYS A 46 -5.63 20.42 -10.61
CA LYS A 46 -5.68 19.33 -11.58
C LYS A 46 -4.32 18.65 -11.79
N ILE A 47 -3.25 19.43 -11.93
CA ILE A 47 -1.88 18.90 -12.06
C ILE A 47 -1.48 18.09 -10.82
N LYS A 48 -1.83 18.59 -9.62
CA LYS A 48 -1.60 17.87 -8.36
C LYS A 48 -2.36 16.55 -8.31
N GLU A 49 -3.63 16.53 -8.75
CA GLU A 49 -4.43 15.30 -8.84
C GLU A 49 -3.81 14.29 -9.81
N ASN A 50 -3.40 14.75 -11.00
CA ASN A 50 -2.71 13.92 -11.99
C ASN A 50 -1.40 13.35 -11.43
N PHE A 51 -0.62 14.17 -10.72
CA PHE A 51 0.63 13.73 -10.10
C PHE A 51 0.39 12.66 -9.02
N VAL A 52 -0.61 12.85 -8.14
CA VAL A 52 -1.01 11.85 -7.14
C VAL A 52 -1.42 10.54 -7.81
N TYR A 53 -2.15 10.62 -8.93
CA TYR A 53 -2.55 9.43 -9.68
C TYR A 53 -1.36 8.66 -10.28
N ILE A 54 -0.38 9.38 -10.82
CA ILE A 54 0.89 8.80 -11.32
C ILE A 54 1.65 8.11 -10.19
N ASP A 55 1.75 8.76 -9.04
CA ASP A 55 2.41 8.21 -7.85
C ASP A 55 1.74 6.90 -7.40
N MET A 56 0.41 6.86 -7.33
CA MET A 56 -0.34 5.66 -6.98
C MET A 56 -0.18 4.53 -8.01
N LYS A 57 -0.15 4.83 -9.31
CA LYS A 57 0.13 3.83 -10.36
C LYS A 57 1.52 3.24 -10.21
N ALA A 58 2.52 4.10 -9.99
CA ALA A 58 3.88 3.66 -9.76
C ALA A 58 3.99 2.78 -8.51
N ALA A 59 3.36 3.19 -7.40
CA ALA A 59 3.34 2.43 -6.15
C ALA A 59 2.70 1.04 -6.33
N THR A 60 1.57 0.95 -7.04
CA THR A 60 0.90 -0.32 -7.34
C THR A 60 1.82 -1.27 -8.11
N PHE A 61 2.51 -0.74 -9.12
CA PHE A 61 3.45 -1.52 -9.90
C PHE A 61 4.65 -2.02 -9.07
N TYR A 62 5.25 -1.13 -8.27
CA TYR A 62 6.37 -1.50 -7.39
C TYR A 62 5.96 -2.52 -6.33
N LEU A 63 4.72 -2.44 -5.81
CA LEU A 63 4.21 -3.41 -4.85
C LEU A 63 4.29 -4.83 -5.40
N ASN A 64 3.87 -5.06 -6.65
CA ASN A 64 3.97 -6.37 -7.30
C ASN A 64 5.40 -6.87 -7.38
N CYS A 65 6.33 -6.00 -7.76
CA CYS A 65 7.74 -6.33 -7.84
C CYS A 65 8.36 -6.65 -6.48
N TYR A 66 7.87 -6.02 -5.41
CA TYR A 66 8.33 -6.29 -4.05
C TYR A 66 7.73 -7.55 -3.44
N LEU A 67 6.53 -7.96 -3.88
CA LEU A 67 5.86 -9.17 -3.41
C LEU A 67 6.32 -10.44 -4.12
N SER A 68 6.53 -10.38 -5.43
CA SER A 68 6.80 -11.55 -6.27
C SER A 68 7.99 -12.42 -5.85
N PRO A 69 9.06 -11.91 -5.20
CA PRO A 69 10.13 -12.77 -4.69
C PRO A 69 9.75 -13.57 -3.43
N PHE A 70 8.70 -13.18 -2.74
CA PHE A 70 8.35 -13.69 -1.40
C PHE A 70 7.03 -14.46 -1.36
N THR A 71 6.17 -14.32 -2.37
CA THR A 71 4.92 -15.07 -2.46
C THR A 71 4.40 -15.14 -3.89
N ASP A 72 3.91 -16.32 -4.29
CA ASP A 72 3.18 -16.51 -5.54
C ASP A 72 1.69 -16.13 -5.38
N LYS A 73 1.24 -15.88 -4.15
CA LYS A 73 -0.15 -15.59 -3.79
C LYS A 73 -0.49 -14.10 -3.84
N TYR A 74 0.31 -13.28 -4.55
CA TYR A 74 -0.02 -11.87 -4.71
C TYR A 74 -1.41 -11.61 -5.34
N PRO A 75 -1.98 -12.45 -6.25
CA PRO A 75 -3.35 -12.29 -6.70
C PRO A 75 -4.38 -12.43 -5.57
N GLU A 76 -4.17 -13.37 -4.64
CA GLU A 76 -5.02 -13.55 -3.45
C GLU A 76 -4.99 -12.31 -2.55
N LEU A 77 -3.81 -11.75 -2.32
CA LEU A 77 -3.64 -10.49 -1.58
C LEU A 77 -4.37 -9.34 -2.27
N SER A 78 -4.27 -9.25 -3.60
CA SER A 78 -4.94 -8.22 -4.40
C SER A 78 -6.46 -8.28 -4.26
N ILE A 79 -7.04 -9.47 -4.47
CA ILE A 79 -8.49 -9.68 -4.36
C ILE A 79 -8.95 -9.32 -2.94
N CYS A 80 -8.23 -9.80 -1.92
CA CYS A 80 -8.53 -9.52 -0.53
C CYS A 80 -8.59 -8.02 -0.24
N VAL A 81 -7.50 -7.29 -0.54
CA VAL A 81 -7.45 -5.85 -0.22
C VAL A 81 -8.47 -5.04 -1.01
N GLN A 82 -8.80 -5.46 -2.24
CA GLN A 82 -9.85 -4.83 -3.05
C GLN A 82 -11.23 -5.04 -2.43
N ASN A 83 -11.56 -6.27 -2.02
CA ASN A 83 -12.84 -6.60 -1.39
C ASN A 83 -12.99 -5.87 -0.05
N MET A 84 -11.94 -5.90 0.78
CA MET A 84 -11.91 -5.18 2.05
C MET A 84 -12.03 -3.66 1.86
N SER A 85 -11.39 -3.09 0.84
CA SER A 85 -11.50 -1.68 0.47
C SER A 85 -12.94 -1.30 0.14
N ASN A 86 -13.61 -2.08 -0.73
CA ASN A 86 -14.99 -1.86 -1.15
C ASN A 86 -15.98 -1.92 0.04
N LEU A 87 -15.74 -2.84 0.97
CA LEU A 87 -16.56 -3.04 2.17
C LEU A 87 -16.14 -2.14 3.35
N ARG A 88 -15.05 -1.40 3.22
CA ARG A 88 -14.40 -0.63 4.30
C ARG A 88 -14.07 -1.48 5.52
N HIS A 89 -13.69 -2.72 5.29
CA HIS A 89 -13.15 -3.57 6.35
C HIS A 89 -11.68 -3.23 6.54
N GLY A 90 -11.32 -2.79 7.75
CA GLY A 90 -9.94 -2.47 8.10
C GLY A 90 -9.07 -3.71 8.15
N GLY A 91 -7.84 -3.65 7.62
CA GLY A 91 -6.92 -4.77 7.65
C GLY A 91 -5.46 -4.37 7.71
N LEU A 92 -4.66 -5.28 8.23
CA LEU A 92 -3.22 -5.12 8.41
C LEU A 92 -2.55 -6.46 8.11
N ILE A 93 -1.92 -6.58 6.93
CA ILE A 93 -1.31 -7.83 6.46
C ILE A 93 0.20 -7.62 6.35
N VAL A 94 0.97 -8.37 7.13
CA VAL A 94 2.43 -8.37 7.14
C VAL A 94 2.94 -9.48 6.25
N ILE A 95 3.75 -9.16 5.28
CA ILE A 95 4.49 -10.12 4.47
C ILE A 95 5.93 -10.14 4.97
N GLN A 96 6.32 -11.25 5.59
CA GLN A 96 7.70 -11.45 6.01
C GLN A 96 8.57 -11.66 4.78
N ARG A 97 9.72 -10.97 4.76
CA ARG A 97 10.68 -11.08 3.69
C ARG A 97 11.94 -11.79 4.20
N GLU A 98 13.10 -11.14 4.23
CA GLU A 98 14.36 -11.75 4.64
C GLU A 98 14.56 -11.69 6.16
N ASP A 99 14.11 -10.61 6.79
CA ASP A 99 14.28 -10.42 8.22
C ASP A 99 13.33 -11.31 9.04
N SER A 100 13.83 -11.89 10.15
CA SER A 100 12.96 -12.50 11.15
C SER A 100 12.20 -11.44 11.92
N LEU A 101 10.91 -11.63 12.05
CA LEU A 101 10.01 -10.69 12.75
C LEU A 101 9.70 -11.09 14.19
N GLU A 102 10.20 -12.25 14.66
CA GLU A 102 9.89 -12.81 15.99
C GLU A 102 10.16 -11.85 17.15
N SER A 103 11.23 -11.07 17.07
CA SER A 103 11.60 -10.12 18.12
C SER A 103 10.84 -8.80 18.06
N LEU A 104 10.16 -8.52 16.96
CA LEU A 104 9.46 -7.25 16.69
C LEU A 104 7.94 -7.36 16.86
N ILE A 105 7.38 -8.55 16.65
CA ILE A 105 5.94 -8.80 16.69
C ILE A 105 5.59 -9.55 17.99
N GLN A 106 4.58 -9.08 18.72
CA GLN A 106 3.97 -9.88 19.77
C GLN A 106 3.03 -10.90 19.10
N PRO A 107 3.29 -12.21 19.26
CA PRO A 107 2.53 -13.22 18.54
C PRO A 107 1.07 -13.26 18.99
N GLY A 108 0.19 -13.35 18.01
CA GLY A 108 -1.23 -13.57 18.21
C GLY A 108 -1.61 -15.07 18.20
N ILE A 109 -2.64 -15.41 17.44
CA ILE A 109 -3.19 -16.76 17.34
C ILE A 109 -2.61 -17.45 16.11
N SER A 110 -2.00 -18.62 16.30
CA SER A 110 -1.49 -19.45 15.19
C SER A 110 -2.61 -19.95 14.30
N ILE A 111 -2.45 -19.80 12.98
CA ILE A 111 -3.39 -20.24 11.95
C ILE A 111 -2.82 -21.44 11.17
N GLY A 112 -1.63 -21.30 10.58
CA GLY A 112 -0.93 -22.36 9.84
C GLY A 112 -1.65 -22.83 8.59
N ALA A 113 -2.32 -21.93 7.85
CA ALA A 113 -3.13 -22.28 6.68
C ALA A 113 -2.57 -21.66 5.40
N GLU A 114 -2.93 -22.25 4.24
CA GLU A 114 -2.62 -21.67 2.94
C GLU A 114 -3.27 -20.29 2.79
N LEU A 115 -2.53 -19.35 2.20
CA LEU A 115 -2.99 -17.99 1.94
C LEU A 115 -4.05 -18.01 0.83
N THR A 116 -5.28 -17.62 1.18
CA THR A 116 -6.38 -17.36 0.27
C THR A 116 -7.08 -16.05 0.63
N HIS A 117 -7.63 -15.36 -0.37
CA HIS A 117 -8.39 -14.12 -0.12
C HIS A 117 -9.57 -14.36 0.83
N SER A 118 -10.30 -15.49 0.64
CA SER A 118 -11.47 -15.83 1.46
C SER A 118 -11.12 -16.02 2.95
N LEU A 119 -9.97 -16.64 3.25
CA LEU A 119 -9.52 -16.79 4.63
C LEU A 119 -9.13 -15.46 5.25
N LEU A 120 -8.37 -14.63 4.51
CA LEU A 120 -8.01 -13.28 4.96
C LEU A 120 -9.24 -12.41 5.22
N GLU A 121 -10.21 -12.40 4.29
CA GLU A 121 -11.47 -11.66 4.45
C GLU A 121 -12.28 -12.17 5.66
N SER A 122 -12.27 -13.47 5.90
CA SER A 122 -12.91 -14.06 7.09
C SER A 122 -12.23 -13.63 8.38
N ILE A 123 -10.89 -13.58 8.41
CA ILE A 123 -10.12 -13.08 9.56
C ILE A 123 -10.44 -11.61 9.85
N PHE A 124 -10.45 -10.75 8.83
CA PHE A 124 -10.68 -9.32 8.98
C PHE A 124 -12.17 -8.92 9.00
N PHE A 125 -13.07 -9.90 8.96
CA PHE A 125 -14.51 -9.60 9.07
C PHE A 125 -14.81 -8.91 10.41
N PRO A 126 -15.51 -7.76 10.40
CA PRO A 126 -15.82 -7.03 11.62
C PRO A 126 -16.59 -7.91 12.64
N GLY A 127 -16.09 -7.94 13.86
CA GLY A 127 -16.64 -8.79 14.93
C GLY A 127 -16.00 -10.19 15.04
N ASN A 128 -15.16 -10.60 14.11
CA ASN A 128 -14.32 -11.79 14.31
C ASN A 128 -13.25 -11.51 15.39
N PRO A 129 -13.02 -12.35 16.39
CA PRO A 129 -11.96 -12.15 17.39
C PRO A 129 -10.55 -11.97 16.81
N LEU A 130 -10.30 -12.43 15.59
CA LEU A 130 -9.01 -12.35 14.91
C LEU A 130 -8.77 -11.04 14.15
N HIS A 131 -9.79 -10.19 14.00
CA HIS A 131 -9.70 -8.99 13.15
C HIS A 131 -8.87 -7.85 13.76
N ASP A 132 -8.70 -7.86 15.08
CA ASP A 132 -7.93 -6.83 15.78
C ASP A 132 -6.45 -7.23 15.85
N GLY A 133 -5.62 -6.53 15.12
CA GLY A 133 -4.20 -6.80 14.94
C GLY A 133 -3.81 -7.12 13.50
N ALA A 134 -2.61 -7.68 13.34
CA ALA A 134 -2.04 -8.00 12.05
C ALA A 134 -2.11 -9.50 11.75
N VAL A 135 -2.29 -9.82 10.47
CA VAL A 135 -2.04 -11.16 9.94
C VAL A 135 -0.59 -11.24 9.49
N LEU A 136 0.13 -12.27 9.93
CA LEU A 136 1.48 -12.59 9.47
C LEU A 136 1.42 -13.62 8.36
N VAL A 137 2.05 -13.29 7.23
CA VAL A 137 2.18 -14.13 6.05
C VAL A 137 3.65 -14.42 5.81
N THR A 138 3.99 -15.71 5.69
CA THR A 138 5.32 -16.16 5.29
C THR A 138 5.18 -17.05 4.05
N LEU A 139 5.84 -16.68 2.97
CA LEU A 139 5.69 -17.34 1.67
C LEU A 139 4.21 -17.36 1.25
N ASN A 140 3.64 -18.56 1.16
CA ASN A 140 2.26 -18.77 0.69
C ASN A 140 1.30 -19.16 1.82
N HIS A 141 1.67 -18.92 3.09
CA HIS A 141 0.90 -19.33 4.27
C HIS A 141 0.58 -18.15 5.19
N ILE A 142 -0.58 -18.22 5.81
CA ILE A 142 -0.97 -17.39 6.95
C ILE A 142 -0.47 -18.10 8.20
N ASP A 143 0.57 -17.57 8.83
CA ASP A 143 1.17 -18.16 10.02
C ASP A 143 0.32 -17.89 11.27
N SER A 144 -0.10 -16.63 11.44
CA SER A 144 -0.85 -16.17 12.60
C SER A 144 -1.71 -14.93 12.32
N ALA A 145 -2.68 -14.68 13.18
CA ALA A 145 -3.54 -13.51 13.16
C ALA A 145 -3.61 -12.83 14.52
N ALA A 146 -4.20 -11.64 14.61
CA ALA A 146 -4.26 -10.83 15.84
C ALA A 146 -2.87 -10.52 16.44
N ASN A 147 -1.85 -10.40 15.59
CA ASN A 147 -0.51 -10.03 16.05
C ASN A 147 -0.45 -8.54 16.37
N VAL A 148 0.33 -8.18 17.43
CA VAL A 148 0.55 -6.78 17.81
C VAL A 148 1.90 -6.32 17.26
N LEU A 149 1.87 -5.23 16.49
CA LEU A 149 3.04 -4.63 15.87
C LEU A 149 3.52 -3.42 16.67
N PRO A 150 4.82 -3.08 16.60
CA PRO A 150 5.32 -1.82 17.17
C PRO A 150 4.67 -0.63 16.45
N LEU A 151 4.39 0.42 17.21
CA LEU A 151 3.83 1.66 16.66
C LEU A 151 4.96 2.65 16.33
N SER A 152 4.86 3.30 15.17
CA SER A 152 5.73 4.43 14.85
C SER A 152 5.35 5.66 15.70
N ASP A 153 6.39 6.34 16.19
CA ASP A 153 6.26 7.63 16.89
C ASP A 153 6.34 8.82 15.92
N ARG A 154 6.58 8.58 14.62
CA ARG A 154 6.64 9.65 13.63
C ARG A 154 5.29 10.30 13.43
N SER A 155 5.25 11.61 13.62
CA SER A 155 4.12 12.44 13.24
C SER A 155 4.19 12.75 11.74
N SER A 156 3.26 12.24 10.94
CA SER A 156 3.19 12.56 9.50
C SER A 156 2.62 13.96 9.32
N GLY A 157 3.47 15.00 9.27
CA GLY A 157 3.17 16.31 8.66
C GLY A 157 1.77 16.91 8.95
N GLY A 158 1.23 16.76 10.16
CA GLY A 158 -0.06 17.33 10.57
C GLY A 158 -1.29 16.46 10.30
N LYS A 159 -1.20 15.31 9.61
CA LYS A 159 -2.30 14.35 9.48
C LYS A 159 -2.19 13.28 10.57
N LYS A 160 -3.26 13.08 11.33
CA LYS A 160 -3.36 12.01 12.32
C LYS A 160 -3.53 10.68 11.59
N LEU A 161 -2.48 9.86 11.56
CA LEU A 161 -2.55 8.50 11.02
C LEU A 161 -3.34 7.59 11.97
N GLY A 162 -4.19 6.73 11.43
CA GLY A 162 -4.86 5.68 12.19
C GLY A 162 -3.86 4.64 12.74
N THR A 163 -4.30 3.87 13.75
CA THR A 163 -3.47 2.90 14.47
C THR A 163 -2.82 1.87 13.53
N ARG A 164 -3.57 1.32 12.57
CA ARG A 164 -3.04 0.35 11.58
C ARG A 164 -1.92 0.92 10.73
N HIS A 165 -2.03 2.17 10.29
CA HIS A 165 -0.97 2.85 9.53
C HIS A 165 0.28 3.09 10.38
N ARG A 166 0.11 3.48 11.65
CA ARG A 166 1.23 3.65 12.59
C ARG A 166 1.92 2.32 12.90
N ALA A 167 1.15 1.23 13.01
CA ALA A 167 1.68 -0.12 13.21
C ALA A 167 2.48 -0.59 11.99
N ALA A 168 1.97 -0.37 10.78
CA ALA A 168 2.68 -0.68 9.54
C ALA A 168 4.01 0.08 9.43
N LEU A 169 4.01 1.37 9.71
CA LEU A 169 5.23 2.18 9.76
C LEU A 169 6.21 1.67 10.82
N GLY A 170 5.72 1.44 12.06
CA GLY A 170 6.57 1.04 13.18
C GLY A 170 7.29 -0.29 12.97
N LEU A 171 6.67 -1.24 12.27
CA LEU A 171 7.32 -2.50 11.89
C LEU A 171 8.34 -2.27 10.76
N THR A 172 7.95 -1.53 9.70
CA THR A 172 8.80 -1.34 8.51
C THR A 172 9.93 -0.34 8.71
N GLU A 173 9.94 0.41 9.81
CA GLU A 173 11.10 1.21 10.28
C GLU A 173 12.20 0.35 10.85
N ARG A 174 11.90 -0.91 11.24
CA ARG A 174 12.79 -1.80 12.00
C ARG A 174 13.08 -3.12 11.28
N SER A 175 12.45 -3.36 10.14
CA SER A 175 12.60 -4.57 9.33
C SER A 175 12.37 -4.29 7.86
N ASP A 176 12.75 -5.24 7.04
CA ASP A 176 12.48 -5.22 5.61
C ASP A 176 11.07 -5.71 5.23
N ALA A 177 10.22 -6.01 6.22
CA ALA A 177 8.86 -6.48 5.98
C ALA A 177 8.07 -5.53 5.09
N LEU A 178 7.15 -6.08 4.30
CA LEU A 178 6.16 -5.31 3.56
C LEU A 178 4.81 -5.44 4.27
N VAL A 179 4.12 -4.33 4.49
CA VAL A 179 2.84 -4.33 5.22
C VAL A 179 1.76 -3.68 4.38
N LEU A 180 0.70 -4.46 4.05
CA LEU A 180 -0.51 -3.94 3.42
C LEU A 180 -1.47 -3.40 4.48
N VAL A 181 -2.06 -2.25 4.22
CA VAL A 181 -3.01 -1.58 5.11
C VAL A 181 -4.28 -1.21 4.36
N VAL A 182 -5.42 -1.63 4.88
CA VAL A 182 -6.74 -1.16 4.44
C VAL A 182 -7.35 -0.30 5.54
N SER A 183 -7.72 0.93 5.20
CA SER A 183 -8.36 1.85 6.14
C SER A 183 -9.85 1.56 6.28
N GLU A 184 -10.32 1.30 7.48
CA GLU A 184 -11.77 1.13 7.74
C GLU A 184 -12.56 2.43 7.61
N GLU A 185 -11.92 3.60 7.81
CA GLU A 185 -12.60 4.88 7.70
C GLU A 185 -12.84 5.29 6.25
N THR A 186 -11.84 5.04 5.39
CA THR A 186 -11.84 5.56 4.01
C THR A 186 -11.91 4.49 2.92
N GLY A 187 -11.63 3.21 3.24
CA GLY A 187 -11.42 2.15 2.28
C GLY A 187 -10.09 2.24 1.51
N ARG A 188 -9.27 3.28 1.74
CA ARG A 188 -8.01 3.44 1.02
C ARG A 188 -7.04 2.32 1.36
N VAL A 189 -6.36 1.82 0.33
CA VAL A 189 -5.30 0.83 0.44
C VAL A 189 -3.95 1.51 0.33
N SER A 190 -3.02 1.09 1.18
CA SER A 190 -1.63 1.52 1.15
C SER A 190 -0.71 0.34 1.47
N PHE A 191 0.54 0.41 1.09
CA PHE A 191 1.55 -0.47 1.65
C PHE A 191 2.64 0.34 2.35
N ALA A 192 3.22 -0.25 3.39
CA ALA A 192 4.38 0.29 4.08
C ALA A 192 5.62 -0.52 3.72
N LEU A 193 6.74 0.16 3.48
CA LEU A 193 8.05 -0.42 3.22
C LEU A 193 9.13 0.57 3.64
N ASN A 194 10.17 0.11 4.34
CA ASN A 194 11.30 0.94 4.80
C ASN A 194 10.86 2.22 5.52
N GLY A 195 9.83 2.13 6.37
CA GLY A 195 9.30 3.25 7.14
C GLY A 195 8.57 4.32 6.33
N ASN A 196 8.11 4.01 5.13
CA ASN A 196 7.31 4.90 4.29
C ASN A 196 5.98 4.25 3.90
N LEU A 197 4.94 5.07 3.75
CA LEU A 197 3.62 4.66 3.28
C LEU A 197 3.41 5.09 1.84
N TYR A 198 2.96 4.15 1.03
CA TYR A 198 2.67 4.34 -0.39
C TYR A 198 1.20 4.00 -0.65
N PRO A 199 0.34 4.98 -0.97
CA PRO A 199 -1.02 4.70 -1.39
C PRO A 199 -1.02 3.99 -2.74
N ILE A 200 -1.96 3.05 -2.93
CA ILE A 200 -2.12 2.33 -4.19
C ILE A 200 -3.51 2.56 -4.79
N THR A 201 -3.62 2.38 -6.10
CA THR A 201 -4.91 2.48 -6.80
C THR A 201 -5.78 1.27 -6.50
N ASN A 202 -7.07 1.51 -6.23
CA ASN A 202 -8.04 0.43 -6.04
C ASN A 202 -8.55 -0.16 -7.38
N HIS A 203 -8.09 0.35 -8.52
CA HIS A 203 -8.50 -0.06 -9.86
C HIS A 203 -7.31 -0.63 -10.62
N GLY A 204 -7.12 -1.93 -10.51
CA GLY A 204 -6.12 -2.69 -11.24
C GLY A 204 -5.73 -3.92 -10.44
N SER A 205 -5.67 -5.05 -11.09
CA SER A 205 -5.01 -6.23 -10.51
C SER A 205 -3.61 -5.82 -10.05
N LEU A 206 -3.28 -6.14 -8.80
CA LEU A 206 -1.92 -6.11 -8.31
C LEU A 206 -1.00 -6.91 -9.21
#